data_1af99008b22cb91c1559381811710798
#
_entry.id   1af99008b22cb91c1559381811710798
#
_cell.length_a   1.000
_cell.length_b   1.000
_cell.length_c   1.000
_cell.angle_alpha   90.00
_cell.angle_beta   90.00
_cell.angle_gamma   90.00
#
_symmetry.space_group_name_H-M   'P 1'
#
loop_
_entity.id
_entity.type
_entity.pdbx_description
1 polymer ?
#
loop_
_entity_poly.entity_id
_entity_poly.type
_entity_poly.pdbx_seq_one_letter_code
_entity_poly.pdbx_strand_id
1 'polypeptide(L)'
;MKKFTILSFVAALMAAFSFTSCNTGGDSYSAPTLDQQQSMINMLGNSQSGGMVYYNENKLKPKDVLDTIPDIVARITSETNKDKDGNINNYYASVSFKFPVSILSKFVNDDKLAAKIAEMDKVDITVNLIPYLYSTQTFIANSYDLELGNIVTSEKEYKKVTVKFYNIYCVGGYQTNNSTKKQYFCFYMQPAYIYVDGTQTNLLKANRFNNTDFPPIFQFTTDKKN
;
A
#
# COMPACT_ATOMS: atom_id res chain seq x y z
N MET A 1 -16.24 18.40 16.12
CA MET A 1 -15.74 18.84 14.81
C MET A 1 -14.22 18.66 14.72
N LYS A 2 -13.67 17.43 14.74
CA LYS A 2 -12.22 17.16 14.58
C LYS A 2 -11.95 15.78 13.92
N LYS A 3 -12.89 15.27 13.15
CA LYS A 3 -12.76 13.95 12.46
C LYS A 3 -12.23 14.08 11.01
N PHE A 4 -11.77 15.26 10.62
CA PHE A 4 -11.51 15.58 9.21
C PHE A 4 -10.06 15.51 8.75
N THR A 5 -9.06 15.34 9.65
CA THR A 5 -7.70 15.76 9.31
C THR A 5 -6.85 14.70 8.60
N ILE A 6 -7.09 13.42 8.76
CA ILE A 6 -6.30 12.36 8.07
C ILE A 6 -7.13 11.67 6.98
N LEU A 7 -8.44 11.50 7.19
CA LEU A 7 -9.33 11.23 6.07
C LEU A 7 -9.21 12.37 5.05
N SER A 8 -9.01 13.61 5.50
CA SER A 8 -8.67 14.74 4.65
C SER A 8 -7.30 14.62 4.00
N PHE A 9 -6.32 13.93 4.60
CA PHE A 9 -4.99 13.81 3.99
C PHE A 9 -4.97 12.68 2.96
N VAL A 10 -5.59 11.53 3.25
CA VAL A 10 -5.82 10.46 2.27
C VAL A 10 -6.91 10.89 1.28
N ALA A 11 -7.96 11.57 1.72
CA ALA A 11 -8.98 12.16 0.85
C ALA A 11 -8.49 13.40 0.11
N ALA A 12 -7.57 14.20 0.63
CA ALA A 12 -6.95 15.31 -0.09
C ALA A 12 -5.92 14.82 -1.11
N LEU A 13 -5.21 13.73 -0.84
CA LEU A 13 -4.43 13.06 -1.89
C LEU A 13 -5.37 12.41 -2.94
N MET A 14 -6.47 11.79 -2.52
CA MET A 14 -7.47 11.24 -3.45
C MET A 14 -8.28 12.33 -4.15
N ALA A 15 -8.57 13.46 -3.51
CA ALA A 15 -9.20 14.61 -4.13
C ALA A 15 -8.29 15.31 -5.14
N ALA A 16 -6.98 15.31 -4.93
CA ALA A 16 -6.01 15.74 -5.96
C ALA A 16 -6.12 14.86 -7.23
N PHE A 17 -6.55 13.60 -7.09
CA PHE A 17 -6.78 12.70 -8.22
C PHE A 17 -8.17 12.82 -8.88
N SER A 18 -9.16 13.36 -8.18
CA SER A 18 -10.54 13.47 -8.70
C SER A 18 -10.91 14.87 -9.20
N PHE A 19 -10.13 15.92 -8.91
CA PHE A 19 -10.45 17.28 -9.32
C PHE A 19 -9.91 17.74 -10.68
N THR A 20 -9.19 16.89 -11.41
CA THR A 20 -8.69 17.23 -12.75
C THR A 20 -9.73 17.05 -13.87
N SER A 21 -10.99 16.77 -13.54
CA SER A 21 -12.08 16.66 -14.52
C SER A 21 -12.93 17.92 -14.70
N CYS A 22 -12.66 19.01 -13.97
CA CYS A 22 -13.35 20.27 -14.18
C CYS A 22 -12.40 21.31 -14.76
N ASN A 23 -12.56 21.53 -16.05
CA ASN A 23 -11.94 22.54 -16.90
C ASN A 23 -12.18 23.96 -16.36
N THR A 24 -11.25 24.49 -15.57
CA THR A 24 -11.05 25.92 -15.37
C THR A 24 -9.56 26.19 -15.27
N GLY A 25 -8.94 26.55 -16.38
CA GLY A 25 -7.68 27.25 -16.59
C GLY A 25 -6.58 27.08 -15.52
N GLY A 26 -5.77 26.03 -15.59
CA GLY A 26 -4.60 25.84 -14.78
C GLY A 26 -4.12 24.40 -14.79
N ASP A 27 -2.91 24.17 -15.18
CA ASP A 27 -2.11 22.94 -15.18
C ASP A 27 -2.85 21.66 -15.54
N SER A 28 -2.95 21.39 -16.82
CA SER A 28 -3.40 20.09 -17.33
C SER A 28 -2.49 18.98 -16.79
N TYR A 29 -3.09 17.98 -16.12
CA TYR A 29 -2.39 16.75 -15.77
C TYR A 29 -1.67 16.23 -17.01
N SER A 30 -0.35 16.14 -16.93
CA SER A 30 0.50 15.51 -17.93
C SER A 30 1.13 14.28 -17.29
N ALA A 31 0.86 13.12 -17.86
CA ALA A 31 1.55 11.90 -17.45
C ALA A 31 3.07 12.07 -17.67
N PRO A 32 3.91 11.55 -16.79
CA PRO A 32 5.36 11.62 -16.96
C PRO A 32 5.79 10.98 -18.28
N THR A 33 6.70 11.63 -19.00
CA THR A 33 7.36 11.03 -20.19
C THR A 33 8.19 9.81 -19.77
N LEU A 34 8.59 8.96 -20.72
CA LEU A 34 9.44 7.80 -20.40
C LEU A 34 10.74 8.18 -19.69
N ASP A 35 11.40 9.26 -20.12
CA ASP A 35 12.63 9.77 -19.47
C ASP A 35 12.36 10.25 -18.05
N GLN A 36 11.23 10.91 -17.83
CA GLN A 36 10.79 11.34 -16.51
C GLN A 36 10.47 10.15 -15.61
N GLN A 37 9.77 9.14 -16.13
CA GLN A 37 9.48 7.90 -15.40
C GLN A 37 10.76 7.21 -14.97
N GLN A 38 11.71 7.04 -15.89
CA GLN A 38 13.00 6.42 -15.58
C GLN A 38 13.79 7.24 -14.56
N SER A 39 13.79 8.56 -14.68
CA SER A 39 14.41 9.46 -13.69
C SER A 39 13.80 9.28 -12.30
N MET A 40 12.47 9.25 -12.20
CA MET A 40 11.76 9.03 -10.94
C MET A 40 12.16 7.69 -10.29
N ILE A 41 12.26 6.62 -11.07
CA ILE A 41 12.63 5.30 -10.57
C ILE A 41 14.09 5.28 -10.12
N ASN A 42 15.00 5.87 -10.89
CA ASN A 42 16.42 5.93 -10.54
C ASN A 42 16.66 6.67 -9.20
N MET A 43 15.81 7.65 -8.87
CA MET A 43 15.88 8.35 -7.57
C MET A 43 15.56 7.44 -6.38
N LEU A 44 14.79 6.35 -6.57
CA LEU A 44 14.48 5.41 -5.50
C LEU A 44 15.71 4.60 -5.05
N GLY A 45 16.73 4.48 -5.89
CA GLY A 45 17.88 3.60 -5.67
C GLY A 45 17.50 2.13 -5.75
N ASN A 46 18.39 1.26 -5.27
CA ASN A 46 18.19 -0.19 -5.33
C ASN A 46 17.56 -0.77 -4.06
N SER A 47 17.52 0.00 -2.99
CA SER A 47 16.89 -0.40 -1.74
C SER A 47 16.53 0.79 -0.86
N GLN A 48 15.53 0.59 -0.01
CA GLN A 48 15.13 1.53 1.02
C GLN A 48 15.01 0.80 2.36
N SER A 49 15.59 1.36 3.41
CA SER A 49 15.49 0.82 4.76
C SER A 49 14.58 1.71 5.60
N GLY A 50 13.61 1.11 6.24
CA GLY A 50 12.62 1.85 7.01
C GLY A 50 11.83 0.97 7.96
N GLY A 51 10.66 1.42 8.31
CA GLY A 51 9.69 0.69 9.10
C GLY A 51 8.32 0.70 8.44
N MET A 52 7.43 -0.13 8.95
CA MET A 52 6.03 -0.12 8.57
C MET A 52 5.20 0.28 9.76
N VAL A 53 4.37 1.27 9.58
CA VAL A 53 3.40 1.74 10.56
C VAL A 53 2.03 1.31 10.06
N TYR A 54 1.17 0.82 10.93
CA TYR A 54 -0.20 0.58 10.54
C TYR A 54 -1.18 1.27 11.48
N TYR A 55 -2.28 1.69 10.90
CA TYR A 55 -3.31 2.47 11.56
C TYR A 55 -4.56 1.61 11.69
N ASN A 56 -5.12 1.57 12.90
CA ASN A 56 -6.50 1.10 13.06
C ASN A 56 -7.41 2.23 12.60
N GLU A 57 -8.26 1.89 11.85
CA GLU A 57 -9.07 2.63 10.98
C GLU A 57 -10.10 3.56 11.59
N ASN A 58 -10.77 3.15 12.63
CA ASN A 58 -11.74 3.99 13.34
C ASN A 58 -11.10 5.21 14.03
N LYS A 59 -9.78 5.33 13.96
CA LYS A 59 -9.01 6.30 14.71
C LYS A 59 -7.86 6.86 13.89
N LEU A 60 -8.18 7.50 12.77
CA LEU A 60 -7.24 8.23 11.91
C LEU A 60 -6.61 9.45 12.62
N LYS A 61 -6.14 9.27 13.84
CA LYS A 61 -5.31 10.27 14.51
C LYS A 61 -3.87 9.80 14.46
N PRO A 62 -2.88 10.70 14.26
CA PRO A 62 -1.47 10.36 14.34
C PRO A 62 -1.04 9.69 15.66
N LYS A 63 -1.89 9.77 16.69
CA LYS A 63 -1.71 9.12 18.00
C LYS A 63 -2.22 7.69 18.05
N ASP A 64 -2.91 7.24 17.02
CA ASP A 64 -3.58 5.94 16.97
C ASP A 64 -2.84 4.95 16.06
N VAL A 65 -1.54 5.18 15.86
CA VAL A 65 -0.63 4.16 15.32
C VAL A 65 -0.69 2.97 16.27
N LEU A 66 -1.20 1.84 15.79
CA LEU A 66 -1.37 0.65 16.60
C LEU A 66 -0.05 -0.02 16.90
N ASP A 67 0.85 0.02 15.92
CA ASP A 67 2.14 -0.61 16.06
C ASP A 67 3.11 -0.12 14.97
N THR A 68 4.41 -0.27 15.26
CA THR A 68 5.49 0.02 14.32
C THR A 68 6.33 -1.23 14.16
N ILE A 69 6.49 -1.68 12.92
CA ILE A 69 7.34 -2.79 12.56
C ILE A 69 8.66 -2.21 12.08
N PRO A 70 9.73 -2.32 12.88
CA PRO A 70 11.02 -1.81 12.50
C PRO A 70 11.71 -2.70 11.45
N ASP A 71 12.81 -2.20 10.92
CA ASP A 71 13.82 -2.95 10.17
C ASP A 71 13.28 -3.68 8.92
N ILE A 72 12.44 -3.00 8.16
CA ILE A 72 12.04 -3.45 6.84
C ILE A 72 13.06 -2.95 5.82
N VAL A 73 13.62 -3.88 5.06
CA VAL A 73 14.45 -3.58 3.89
C VAL A 73 13.65 -3.89 2.64
N ALA A 74 13.30 -2.85 1.91
CA ALA A 74 12.62 -2.93 0.63
C ALA A 74 13.66 -2.93 -0.50
N ARG A 75 13.71 -3.98 -1.29
CA ARG A 75 14.54 -4.07 -2.50
C ARG A 75 13.77 -3.50 -3.67
N ILE A 76 14.44 -2.72 -4.49
CA ILE A 76 13.83 -1.99 -5.60
C ILE A 76 14.52 -2.40 -6.90
N THR A 77 13.73 -2.81 -7.88
CA THR A 77 14.18 -3.09 -9.24
C THR A 77 13.41 -2.22 -10.23
N SER A 78 14.12 -1.71 -11.23
CA SER A 78 13.49 -0.99 -12.35
C SER A 78 12.97 -2.01 -13.36
N GLU A 79 11.71 -1.87 -13.71
CA GLU A 79 11.01 -2.76 -14.63
C GLU A 79 10.41 -1.96 -15.78
N THR A 80 10.11 -2.67 -16.87
CA THR A 80 9.49 -2.08 -18.07
C THR A 80 8.27 -2.86 -18.48
N ASN A 81 7.23 -2.15 -18.88
CA ASN A 81 6.10 -2.72 -19.59
C ASN A 81 6.29 -2.47 -21.09
N LYS A 82 6.17 -3.52 -21.90
CA LYS A 82 6.37 -3.46 -23.34
C LYS A 82 5.10 -3.82 -24.08
N ASP A 83 4.91 -3.23 -25.26
CA ASP A 83 3.87 -3.64 -26.18
C ASP A 83 4.25 -4.96 -26.90
N LYS A 84 3.35 -5.42 -27.77
CA LYS A 84 3.55 -6.63 -28.59
C LYS A 84 4.74 -6.51 -29.57
N ASP A 85 5.14 -5.30 -29.89
CA ASP A 85 6.22 -5.01 -30.85
C ASP A 85 7.55 -4.78 -30.10
N GLY A 86 7.55 -4.87 -28.76
CA GLY A 86 8.73 -4.73 -27.91
C GLY A 86 9.06 -3.30 -27.51
N ASN A 87 8.25 -2.31 -27.88
CA ASN A 87 8.45 -0.93 -27.49
C ASN A 87 8.07 -0.73 -26.01
N ILE A 88 8.82 0.11 -25.31
CA ILE A 88 8.55 0.41 -23.91
C ILE A 88 7.34 1.36 -23.81
N ASN A 89 6.29 0.90 -23.16
CA ASN A 89 5.10 1.70 -22.86
C ASN A 89 5.25 2.53 -21.61
N ASN A 90 5.85 1.94 -20.57
CA ASN A 90 6.11 2.62 -19.30
C ASN A 90 7.22 1.91 -18.51
N TYR A 91 7.83 2.69 -17.61
CA TYR A 91 8.71 2.20 -16.56
C TYR A 91 7.96 2.16 -15.22
N TYR A 92 8.29 1.21 -14.37
CA TYR A 92 7.82 1.16 -12.99
C TYR A 92 8.90 0.56 -12.08
N ALA A 93 8.78 0.79 -10.79
CA ALA A 93 9.65 0.15 -9.82
C ALA A 93 8.92 -1.03 -9.15
N SER A 94 9.55 -2.19 -9.13
CA SER A 94 9.10 -3.33 -8.35
C SER A 94 9.79 -3.32 -6.99
N VAL A 95 9.01 -3.18 -5.93
CA VAL A 95 9.48 -3.08 -4.54
C VAL A 95 9.12 -4.36 -3.80
N SER A 96 10.12 -5.14 -3.43
CA SER A 96 9.93 -6.41 -2.72
C SER A 96 10.46 -6.33 -1.30
N PHE A 97 9.69 -6.82 -0.34
CA PHE A 97 10.08 -6.87 1.08
C PHE A 97 9.34 -7.98 1.82
N LYS A 98 9.80 -8.28 3.04
CA LYS A 98 9.14 -9.24 3.92
C LYS A 98 8.04 -8.58 4.75
N PHE A 99 6.79 -8.92 4.45
CA PHE A 99 5.61 -8.41 5.13
C PHE A 99 5.25 -9.30 6.33
N PRO A 100 5.05 -8.74 7.52
CA PRO A 100 4.67 -9.48 8.72
C PRO A 100 3.18 -9.85 8.69
N VAL A 101 2.86 -10.95 8.06
CA VAL A 101 1.48 -11.42 7.83
C VAL A 101 0.69 -11.61 9.13
N SER A 102 1.37 -12.00 10.21
CA SER A 102 0.75 -12.20 11.52
C SER A 102 -0.11 -11.02 11.99
N ILE A 103 0.20 -9.79 11.55
CA ILE A 103 -0.59 -8.59 11.87
C ILE A 103 -2.01 -8.66 11.30
N LEU A 104 -2.18 -9.28 10.15
CA LEU A 104 -3.48 -9.42 9.50
C LEU A 104 -4.47 -10.22 10.35
N SER A 105 -3.99 -11.07 11.25
CA SER A 105 -4.84 -11.86 12.16
C SER A 105 -5.84 -11.01 12.94
N LYS A 106 -5.46 -9.79 13.32
CA LYS A 106 -6.31 -8.84 14.06
C LYS A 106 -7.55 -8.41 13.26
N PHE A 107 -7.49 -8.55 11.95
CA PHE A 107 -8.49 -8.07 10.99
C PHE A 107 -9.24 -9.21 10.29
N VAL A 108 -9.05 -10.45 10.69
CA VAL A 108 -9.72 -11.62 10.12
C VAL A 108 -11.00 -11.93 10.90
N ASN A 109 -12.12 -12.05 10.19
CA ASN A 109 -13.44 -12.35 10.77
C ASN A 109 -13.71 -13.88 10.83
N ASP A 110 -12.71 -14.63 11.26
CA ASP A 110 -12.76 -16.06 11.53
C ASP A 110 -11.64 -16.33 12.54
N ASP A 111 -12.01 -16.62 13.77
CA ASP A 111 -11.06 -16.72 14.88
C ASP A 111 -10.03 -17.83 14.70
N LYS A 112 -10.41 -18.95 14.04
CA LYS A 112 -9.50 -20.07 13.81
C LYS A 112 -8.48 -19.76 12.71
N LEU A 113 -8.93 -19.13 11.63
CA LEU A 113 -8.06 -18.65 10.59
C LEU A 113 -7.15 -17.53 11.15
N ALA A 114 -7.70 -16.62 11.94
CA ALA A 114 -6.94 -15.55 12.61
C ALA A 114 -5.83 -16.12 13.49
N ALA A 115 -6.11 -17.13 14.31
CA ALA A 115 -5.12 -17.79 15.15
C ALA A 115 -3.96 -18.37 14.33
N LYS A 116 -4.26 -19.01 13.19
CA LYS A 116 -3.24 -19.57 12.31
C LYS A 116 -2.43 -18.50 11.59
N ILE A 117 -3.07 -17.42 11.12
CA ILE A 117 -2.36 -16.29 10.52
C ILE A 117 -1.44 -15.62 11.55
N ALA A 118 -1.84 -15.56 12.83
CA ALA A 118 -1.01 -14.99 13.90
C ALA A 118 0.31 -15.77 14.13
N GLU A 119 0.34 -17.06 13.79
CA GLU A 119 1.52 -17.93 13.90
C GLU A 119 2.44 -17.87 12.67
N MET A 120 2.02 -17.18 11.59
CA MET A 120 2.77 -17.15 10.33
C MET A 120 4.00 -16.24 10.40
N ASP A 121 5.05 -16.70 9.76
CA ASP A 121 6.25 -15.89 9.52
C ASP A 121 6.01 -14.74 8.55
N LYS A 122 7.01 -13.89 8.41
CA LYS A 122 7.03 -12.85 7.36
C LYS A 122 7.06 -13.52 5.98
N VAL A 123 6.25 -13.02 5.07
CA VAL A 123 6.20 -13.50 3.68
C VAL A 123 6.66 -12.43 2.71
N ASP A 124 7.17 -12.84 1.57
CA ASP A 124 7.58 -11.91 0.53
C ASP A 124 6.34 -11.30 -0.13
N ILE A 125 6.33 -9.98 -0.25
CA ILE A 125 5.32 -9.23 -0.99
C ILE A 125 6.00 -8.30 -1.98
N THR A 126 5.33 -8.04 -3.09
CA THR A 126 5.77 -7.09 -4.10
C THR A 126 4.73 -6.01 -4.30
N VAL A 127 5.21 -4.78 -4.37
CA VAL A 127 4.43 -3.57 -4.67
C VAL A 127 5.05 -2.89 -5.88
N ASN A 128 4.28 -2.68 -6.94
CA ASN A 128 4.72 -1.88 -8.06
C ASN A 128 4.45 -0.41 -7.79
N LEU A 129 5.46 0.41 -7.96
CA LEU A 129 5.37 1.87 -7.90
C LEU A 129 5.40 2.40 -9.32
N ILE A 130 4.25 2.87 -9.79
CA ILE A 130 4.05 3.40 -11.13
C ILE A 130 4.17 4.92 -11.07
N PRO A 131 5.12 5.55 -11.79
CA PRO A 131 5.26 7.00 -11.84
C PRO A 131 3.96 7.67 -12.25
N TYR A 132 3.50 8.62 -11.44
CA TYR A 132 2.23 9.31 -11.66
C TYR A 132 2.38 10.81 -11.89
N LEU A 133 3.08 11.52 -10.99
CA LEU A 133 3.36 12.96 -11.11
C LEU A 133 4.85 13.22 -10.96
N TYR A 134 5.47 13.74 -11.99
CA TYR A 134 6.91 14.07 -11.98
C TYR A 134 7.24 15.22 -11.05
N SER A 135 6.44 16.27 -11.04
CA SER A 135 6.68 17.49 -10.25
C SER A 135 6.72 17.24 -8.73
N THR A 136 5.95 16.26 -8.26
CA THR A 136 5.86 15.90 -6.84
C THR A 136 6.49 14.55 -6.52
N GLN A 137 7.14 13.90 -7.48
CA GLN A 137 7.73 12.56 -7.33
C GLN A 137 6.73 11.54 -6.75
N THR A 138 5.49 11.59 -7.25
CA THR A 138 4.40 10.76 -6.75
C THR A 138 4.24 9.52 -7.62
N PHE A 139 4.04 8.38 -6.97
CA PHE A 139 3.80 7.08 -7.58
C PHE A 139 2.43 6.55 -7.17
N ILE A 140 1.83 5.75 -8.03
CA ILE A 140 0.72 4.87 -7.64
C ILE A 140 1.32 3.56 -7.15
N ALA A 141 1.01 3.17 -5.92
CA ALA A 141 1.43 1.89 -5.37
C ALA A 141 0.38 0.83 -5.69
N ASN A 142 0.80 -0.20 -6.40
CA ASN A 142 -0.04 -1.32 -6.82
C ASN A 142 0.52 -2.61 -6.20
N SER A 143 -0.11 -3.09 -5.13
CA SER A 143 0.32 -4.29 -4.43
C SER A 143 -0.21 -5.53 -5.12
N TYR A 144 0.64 -6.53 -5.31
CA TYR A 144 0.18 -7.85 -5.75
C TYR A 144 -0.67 -8.54 -4.67
N ASP A 145 -1.51 -9.46 -5.12
CA ASP A 145 -2.23 -10.36 -4.22
C ASP A 145 -1.21 -11.16 -3.39
N LEU A 146 -1.48 -11.28 -2.09
CA LEU A 146 -0.65 -12.05 -1.19
C LEU A 146 -1.27 -13.42 -0.98
N GLU A 147 -0.65 -14.45 -1.54
CA GLU A 147 -1.08 -15.82 -1.38
C GLU A 147 -0.46 -16.43 -0.11
N LEU A 148 -1.32 -16.79 0.86
CA LEU A 148 -0.91 -17.44 2.10
C LEU A 148 -0.95 -18.97 1.98
N GLY A 149 -1.42 -19.51 0.85
CA GLY A 149 -1.53 -20.93 0.61
C GLY A 149 -2.67 -21.59 1.37
N ASN A 150 -2.50 -22.89 1.66
CA ASN A 150 -3.47 -23.65 2.43
C ASN A 150 -3.17 -23.51 3.93
N ILE A 151 -4.20 -23.21 4.71
CA ILE A 151 -4.10 -23.08 6.16
C ILE A 151 -4.99 -24.14 6.81
N VAL A 152 -4.36 -25.04 7.59
CA VAL A 152 -5.06 -26.13 8.26
C VAL A 152 -5.25 -25.80 9.74
N THR A 153 -6.47 -25.96 10.21
CA THR A 153 -6.84 -25.92 11.62
C THR A 153 -7.28 -27.30 12.10
N SER A 154 -7.55 -27.45 13.39
CA SER A 154 -8.07 -28.72 13.93
C SER A 154 -9.44 -29.14 13.38
N GLU A 155 -10.20 -28.22 12.80
CA GLU A 155 -11.58 -28.45 12.39
C GLU A 155 -11.80 -28.28 10.88
N LYS A 156 -10.93 -27.52 10.21
CA LYS A 156 -11.16 -27.12 8.82
C LYS A 156 -9.84 -26.81 8.11
N GLU A 157 -9.79 -27.16 6.85
CA GLU A 157 -8.78 -26.67 5.92
C GLU A 157 -9.32 -25.47 5.16
N TYR A 158 -8.57 -24.37 5.19
CA TYR A 158 -8.80 -23.18 4.37
C TYR A 158 -7.86 -23.28 3.18
N LYS A 159 -8.40 -23.57 2.01
CA LYS A 159 -7.60 -23.68 0.80
C LYS A 159 -7.37 -22.30 0.18
N LYS A 160 -6.18 -22.11 -0.36
CA LYS A 160 -5.85 -20.95 -1.18
C LYS A 160 -6.23 -19.61 -0.56
N VAL A 161 -5.82 -19.40 0.70
CA VAL A 161 -6.06 -18.13 1.40
C VAL A 161 -5.30 -17.02 0.68
N THR A 162 -6.02 -16.00 0.22
CA THR A 162 -5.46 -14.89 -0.56
C THR A 162 -5.89 -13.55 0.03
N VAL A 163 -4.94 -12.65 0.25
CA VAL A 163 -5.19 -11.26 0.63
C VAL A 163 -5.08 -10.39 -0.61
N LYS A 164 -6.13 -9.67 -0.93
CA LYS A 164 -6.16 -8.68 -2.00
C LYS A 164 -6.01 -7.27 -1.45
N PHE A 165 -5.35 -6.41 -2.18
CA PHE A 165 -5.12 -5.01 -1.81
C PHE A 165 -5.87 -4.05 -2.73
N TYR A 166 -6.18 -2.85 -2.22
CA TYR A 166 -6.70 -1.76 -3.03
C TYR A 166 -5.57 -1.13 -3.84
N ASN A 167 -5.70 -1.15 -5.16
CA ASN A 167 -4.71 -0.57 -6.05
C ASN A 167 -4.85 0.95 -6.22
N ILE A 168 -6.08 1.44 -6.22
CA ILE A 168 -6.40 2.86 -6.53
C ILE A 168 -6.21 3.82 -5.35
N TYR A 169 -6.03 3.30 -4.14
CA TYR A 169 -5.94 4.13 -2.92
C TYR A 169 -4.53 4.12 -2.31
N CYS A 170 -3.63 3.34 -2.88
CA CYS A 170 -2.28 3.25 -2.40
C CYS A 170 -1.41 4.24 -3.17
N VAL A 171 -0.80 5.16 -2.44
CA VAL A 171 0.07 6.20 -3.00
C VAL A 171 1.48 5.99 -2.48
N GLY A 172 2.47 6.31 -3.28
CA GLY A 172 3.87 6.30 -2.89
C GLY A 172 4.57 7.56 -3.35
N GLY A 173 5.70 7.87 -2.74
CA GLY A 173 6.52 8.98 -3.15
C GLY A 173 7.39 9.55 -2.05
N TYR A 174 8.05 10.65 -2.39
CA TYR A 174 8.81 11.42 -1.43
C TYR A 174 7.93 12.46 -0.75
N GLN A 175 8.05 12.52 0.57
CA GLN A 175 7.33 13.49 1.40
C GLN A 175 8.31 14.25 2.27
N THR A 176 7.89 15.42 2.74
CA THR A 176 8.68 16.23 3.66
C THR A 176 8.13 16.12 5.07
N ASN A 177 8.98 15.73 6.01
CA ASN A 177 8.64 15.77 7.42
C ASN A 177 8.55 17.23 7.86
N ASN A 178 7.38 17.68 8.30
CA ASN A 178 7.13 19.08 8.65
C ASN A 178 7.97 19.58 9.82
N SER A 179 8.35 18.71 10.74
CA SER A 179 9.14 19.06 11.92
C SER A 179 10.64 19.14 11.59
N THR A 180 11.17 18.18 10.86
CA THR A 180 12.60 18.06 10.56
C THR A 180 13.00 18.68 9.23
N LYS A 181 12.02 18.98 8.37
CA LYS A 181 12.22 19.44 6.98
C LYS A 181 13.00 18.47 6.09
N LYS A 182 13.19 17.23 6.55
CA LYS A 182 13.86 16.17 5.78
C LYS A 182 12.85 15.46 4.87
N GLN A 183 13.31 15.13 3.68
CA GLN A 183 12.55 14.26 2.79
C GLN A 183 12.67 12.81 3.24
N TYR A 184 11.59 12.07 3.09
CA TYR A 184 11.52 10.64 3.32
C TYR A 184 10.69 9.98 2.24
N PHE A 185 10.96 8.72 1.99
CA PHE A 185 10.19 7.91 1.06
C PHE A 185 9.12 7.14 1.82
N CYS A 186 7.92 7.07 1.26
CA CYS A 186 6.85 6.27 1.81
C CYS A 186 5.94 5.72 0.70
N PHE A 187 5.26 4.62 0.99
CA PHE A 187 4.11 4.16 0.22
C PHE A 187 3.10 3.47 1.15
N TYR A 188 1.88 3.34 0.66
CA TYR A 188 0.78 2.79 1.43
C TYR A 188 0.29 1.49 0.79
N MET A 189 -0.19 0.58 1.64
CA MET A 189 -0.87 -0.64 1.26
C MET A 189 -2.15 -0.75 2.09
N GLN A 190 -3.25 -1.17 1.46
CA GLN A 190 -4.50 -1.36 2.17
C GLN A 190 -5.14 -2.67 1.73
N PRO A 191 -5.30 -3.67 2.62
CA PRO A 191 -6.05 -4.87 2.33
C PRO A 191 -7.49 -4.52 1.94
N ALA A 192 -7.97 -5.15 0.90
CA ALA A 192 -9.34 -5.00 0.41
C ALA A 192 -10.22 -6.18 0.83
N TYR A 193 -9.66 -7.38 0.68
CA TYR A 193 -10.37 -8.63 0.90
C TYR A 193 -9.42 -9.72 1.38
N ILE A 194 -9.97 -10.67 2.15
CA ILE A 194 -9.34 -11.95 2.44
C ILE A 194 -10.29 -13.03 1.95
N TYR A 195 -9.87 -13.78 0.96
CA TYR A 195 -10.65 -14.86 0.37
C TYR A 195 -10.06 -16.22 0.70
N VAL A 196 -10.92 -17.21 0.73
CA VAL A 196 -10.56 -18.60 0.89
C VAL A 196 -11.19 -19.41 -0.25
N ASP A 197 -10.39 -20.23 -0.92
CA ASP A 197 -10.81 -21.22 -1.92
C ASP A 197 -11.67 -20.64 -3.05
N GLY A 198 -11.34 -19.43 -3.50
CA GLY A 198 -12.07 -18.73 -4.55
C GLY A 198 -13.50 -18.32 -4.16
N THR A 199 -13.87 -18.44 -2.88
CA THR A 199 -15.15 -17.94 -2.39
C THR A 199 -15.22 -16.44 -2.47
N GLN A 200 -16.41 -15.87 -2.73
CA GLN A 200 -16.60 -14.43 -2.71
C GLN A 200 -16.84 -13.87 -1.30
N THR A 201 -16.78 -14.74 -0.28
CA THR A 201 -16.98 -14.31 1.12
C THR A 201 -15.72 -13.60 1.60
N ASN A 202 -15.84 -12.32 1.86
CA ASN A 202 -14.76 -11.55 2.44
C ASN A 202 -14.64 -11.84 3.94
N LEU A 203 -13.48 -12.36 4.34
CA LEU A 203 -13.16 -12.63 5.75
C LEU A 203 -12.43 -11.46 6.43
N LEU A 204 -12.24 -10.34 5.77
CA LEU A 204 -11.72 -9.14 6.41
C LEU A 204 -12.82 -8.53 7.30
N LYS A 205 -12.54 -8.28 8.58
CA LYS A 205 -13.47 -7.66 9.54
C LYS A 205 -13.94 -6.28 9.08
N ALA A 206 -13.07 -5.58 8.42
CA ALA A 206 -13.30 -4.25 7.93
C ALA A 206 -13.77 -4.27 6.49
N ASN A 207 -14.87 -3.61 6.19
CA ASN A 207 -15.40 -3.50 4.84
C ASN A 207 -15.76 -2.04 4.53
N ARG A 208 -14.97 -1.43 3.66
CA ARG A 208 -15.17 -0.04 3.25
C ARG A 208 -16.56 0.26 2.68
N PHE A 209 -17.20 -0.74 2.07
CA PHE A 209 -18.52 -0.55 1.45
C PHE A 209 -19.67 -0.55 2.45
N ASN A 210 -19.45 -1.06 3.67
CA ASN A 210 -20.50 -1.15 4.69
C ASN A 210 -20.47 0.00 5.71
N ASN A 211 -19.60 1.00 5.54
CA ASN A 211 -19.49 2.21 6.39
C ASN A 211 -19.24 1.98 7.88
N THR A 212 -19.01 0.77 8.33
CA THR A 212 -18.84 0.47 9.75
C THR A 212 -17.39 0.38 10.15
N ASP A 213 -16.60 -0.23 9.31
CA ASP A 213 -15.20 -0.45 9.60
C ASP A 213 -14.36 -0.34 8.31
N PHE A 214 -13.25 0.37 8.27
CA PHE A 214 -12.34 0.48 7.14
C PHE A 214 -11.17 -0.49 7.25
N PRO A 215 -10.58 -1.03 6.23
CA PRO A 215 -9.43 -1.90 6.30
C PRO A 215 -8.19 -1.18 6.84
N PRO A 216 -7.32 -1.82 7.57
CA PRO A 216 -6.11 -1.20 8.08
C PRO A 216 -5.28 -0.63 6.94
N ILE A 217 -4.65 0.51 7.18
CA ILE A 217 -3.69 1.10 6.26
C ILE A 217 -2.29 0.82 6.78
N PHE A 218 -1.47 0.19 5.95
CA PHE A 218 -0.06 -0.03 6.20
C PHE A 218 0.76 1.01 5.44
N GLN A 219 1.61 1.72 6.15
CA GLN A 219 2.53 2.70 5.58
C GLN A 219 3.97 2.24 5.77
N PHE A 220 4.65 1.92 4.69
CA PHE A 220 6.11 1.84 4.71
C PHE A 220 6.66 3.26 4.74
N THR A 221 7.67 3.52 5.57
CA THR A 221 8.32 4.83 5.65
C THR A 221 9.79 4.71 6.02
N THR A 222 10.61 5.54 5.38
CA THR A 222 12.02 5.72 5.72
C THR A 222 12.23 6.81 6.78
N ASP A 223 11.15 7.50 7.19
CA ASP A 223 11.18 8.45 8.30
C ASP A 223 11.27 7.67 9.62
N LYS A 224 12.47 7.50 10.12
CA LYS A 224 12.69 6.93 11.45
C LYS A 224 12.22 7.96 12.48
N LYS A 225 11.04 7.73 13.04
CA LYS A 225 10.65 8.44 14.26
C LYS A 225 11.53 7.92 15.39
N ASN A 226 12.53 8.72 15.77
CA ASN A 226 13.25 8.54 17.03
C ASN A 226 12.31 8.85 18.19
#